data_94291862eb715cdfdb4d53c6b6c09d09
#
_entry.id   94291862eb715cdfdb4d53c6b6c09d09
#
_cell.length_a   1.000
_cell.length_b   1.000
_cell.length_c   1.000
_cell.angle_alpha   90.00
_cell.angle_beta   90.00
_cell.angle_gamma   90.00
#
_symmetry.space_group_name_H-M   'P 1'
#
loop_
_entity.id
_entity.type
_entity.pdbx_description
1 polymer ?
#
loop_
_entity_poly.entity_id
_entity_poly.type
_entity_poly.pdbx_seq_one_letter_code
_entity_poly.pdbx_strand_id
1 'polypeptide(L)'
;MHKEEKLYRIQMEDKIVLPAEWYPQSAVQLTWPHEDTDWAPILDEVVPCFVSIAKEVIKREKLLIVCPDETAVRSQLGEVDYSRVIFREMETNDTWARDHGGISVFDDGVPVVYDFVFNGWGMKFAANHDNLITRKLFHGKTFADEVVPVNMQPFVLEGGSIESDGKGTLLTTVECLSSVNRNEYLQQEELENYLQQVFGLDRILWLESGYLAGDDTDSHVDTLARF
;
A
#
# COMPACT_ATOMS: atom_id res chain seq x y z
N MET A 1 0.91 2.29 28.31
CA MET A 1 0.14 1.51 27.33
C MET A 1 -1.32 1.80 27.59
N HIS A 2 -1.99 2.51 26.67
CA HIS A 2 -3.38 2.92 26.84
C HIS A 2 -4.31 1.69 26.86
N LYS A 3 -5.43 1.79 27.59
CA LYS A 3 -6.44 0.71 27.74
C LYS A 3 -7.02 0.25 26.40
N GLU A 4 -7.02 1.13 25.40
CA GLU A 4 -7.44 0.85 24.03
C GLU A 4 -6.45 -0.02 23.25
N GLU A 5 -5.12 0.21 23.35
CA GLU A 5 -4.11 -0.65 22.74
C GLU A 5 -4.17 -2.10 23.23
N LYS A 6 -4.55 -2.27 24.52
CA LYS A 6 -4.70 -3.60 25.10
C LYS A 6 -5.97 -4.31 24.61
N LEU A 7 -7.04 -3.55 24.29
CA LEU A 7 -8.27 -4.09 23.74
C LEU A 7 -8.08 -4.56 22.28
N TYR A 8 -7.35 -3.80 21.48
CA TYR A 8 -7.00 -4.17 20.09
C TYR A 8 -6.13 -5.42 20.04
N ARG A 9 -5.13 -5.56 20.93
CA ARG A 9 -4.30 -6.76 21.02
C ARG A 9 -5.10 -8.03 21.36
N ILE A 10 -6.08 -7.93 22.25
CA ILE A 10 -6.88 -9.09 22.67
C ILE A 10 -7.79 -9.61 21.55
N GLN A 11 -8.17 -8.75 20.58
CA GLN A 11 -9.01 -9.14 19.44
C GLN A 11 -8.19 -9.75 18.27
N MET A 12 -6.86 -9.61 18.28
CA MET A 12 -5.98 -10.10 17.23
C MET A 12 -5.27 -11.41 17.57
N GLU A 13 -5.38 -11.89 18.80
CA GLU A 13 -4.82 -13.18 19.19
C GLU A 13 -5.62 -14.31 18.53
N ASP A 14 -4.91 -15.21 17.87
CA ASP A 14 -5.38 -16.46 17.23
C ASP A 14 -5.91 -16.38 15.78
N LYS A 15 -5.64 -15.34 14.99
CA LYS A 15 -5.98 -15.35 13.55
C LYS A 15 -5.24 -14.29 12.74
N ILE A 16 -5.24 -14.46 11.41
CA ILE A 16 -4.83 -13.41 10.48
C ILE A 16 -5.86 -12.27 10.53
N VAL A 17 -5.39 -11.02 10.60
CA VAL A 17 -6.23 -9.83 10.58
C VAL A 17 -5.65 -8.81 9.61
N LEU A 18 -6.44 -8.43 8.62
CA LEU A 18 -6.19 -7.24 7.81
C LEU A 18 -6.74 -6.02 8.58
N PRO A 19 -5.87 -5.11 9.08
CA PRO A 19 -6.34 -3.96 9.86
C PRO A 19 -7.14 -2.99 9.00
N ALA A 20 -8.01 -2.22 9.64
CA ALA A 20 -8.69 -1.10 8.97
C ALA A 20 -7.72 0.06 8.72
N GLU A 21 -8.08 0.94 7.79
CA GLU A 21 -7.28 2.13 7.44
C GLU A 21 -6.99 3.06 8.64
N TRP A 22 -7.88 3.12 9.62
CA TRP A 22 -7.71 3.92 10.84
C TRP A 22 -6.96 3.21 11.97
N TYR A 23 -6.41 2.00 11.70
CA TYR A 23 -5.58 1.33 12.69
C TYR A 23 -4.27 2.12 12.91
N PRO A 24 -3.76 2.20 14.16
CA PRO A 24 -2.50 2.89 14.42
C PRO A 24 -1.36 2.36 13.56
N GLN A 25 -0.73 3.24 12.80
CA GLN A 25 0.37 2.90 11.90
C GLN A 25 1.73 3.41 12.43
N SER A 26 2.81 2.78 11.99
CA SER A 26 4.18 3.13 12.42
C SER A 26 4.81 4.20 11.55
N ALA A 27 4.41 4.29 10.29
CA ALA A 27 4.91 5.24 9.31
C ALA A 27 3.97 5.33 8.11
N VAL A 28 4.01 6.46 7.40
CA VAL A 28 3.45 6.62 6.05
C VAL A 28 4.57 6.42 5.04
N GLN A 29 4.32 5.71 3.94
CA GLN A 29 5.23 5.62 2.80
C GLN A 29 4.79 6.59 1.70
N LEU A 30 5.76 7.37 1.19
CA LEU A 30 5.63 8.12 -0.05
C LEU A 30 6.69 7.64 -1.04
N THR A 31 6.29 7.46 -2.30
CA THR A 31 7.21 7.31 -3.43
C THR A 31 7.27 8.66 -4.11
N TRP A 32 8.47 9.25 -4.19
CA TRP A 32 8.63 10.66 -4.51
C TRP A 32 8.56 10.91 -6.03
N PRO A 33 7.85 11.96 -6.49
CA PRO A 33 7.75 12.31 -7.90
C PRO A 33 9.10 12.80 -8.46
N HIS A 34 9.41 12.37 -9.68
CA HIS A 34 10.62 12.75 -10.42
C HIS A 34 10.35 12.81 -11.92
N GLU A 35 11.38 13.11 -12.70
CA GLU A 35 11.28 13.38 -14.14
C GLU A 35 10.82 12.20 -15.00
N ASP A 36 10.90 10.97 -14.48
CA ASP A 36 10.48 9.75 -15.18
C ASP A 36 9.09 9.24 -14.69
N THR A 37 8.38 10.00 -13.84
CA THR A 37 7.01 9.69 -13.41
C THR A 37 5.97 10.36 -14.31
N ASP A 38 4.72 9.95 -14.23
CA ASP A 38 3.61 10.60 -14.96
C ASP A 38 3.43 12.08 -14.61
N TRP A 39 4.01 12.52 -13.48
CA TRP A 39 4.02 13.91 -13.03
C TRP A 39 5.06 14.79 -13.74
N ALA A 40 5.95 14.24 -14.58
CA ALA A 40 7.03 14.98 -15.23
C ALA A 40 6.59 16.31 -15.87
N PRO A 41 5.43 16.42 -16.57
CA PRO A 41 4.99 17.67 -17.18
C PRO A 41 4.62 18.78 -16.20
N ILE A 42 4.34 18.46 -14.92
CA ILE A 42 3.84 19.37 -13.89
C ILE A 42 4.58 19.22 -12.54
N LEU A 43 5.83 18.79 -12.56
CA LEU A 43 6.63 18.58 -11.34
C LEU A 43 6.75 19.83 -10.46
N ASP A 44 6.77 21.01 -11.07
CA ASP A 44 6.80 22.29 -10.38
C ASP A 44 5.54 22.58 -9.55
N GLU A 45 4.42 21.92 -9.85
CA GLU A 45 3.18 21.96 -9.07
C GLU A 45 3.08 20.78 -8.09
N VAL A 46 3.47 19.59 -8.52
CA VAL A 46 3.30 18.35 -7.73
C VAL A 46 4.31 18.24 -6.60
N VAL A 47 5.57 18.57 -6.83
CA VAL A 47 6.61 18.51 -5.78
C VAL A 47 6.25 19.38 -4.57
N PRO A 48 5.79 20.64 -4.70
CA PRO A 48 5.30 21.42 -3.54
C PRO A 48 4.14 20.77 -2.80
N CYS A 49 3.25 20.05 -3.51
CA CYS A 49 2.17 19.29 -2.88
C CYS A 49 2.73 18.14 -2.02
N PHE A 50 3.63 17.33 -2.57
CA PHE A 50 4.30 16.25 -1.84
C PHE A 50 5.09 16.76 -0.64
N VAL A 51 5.79 17.89 -0.77
CA VAL A 51 6.48 18.55 0.34
C VAL A 51 5.49 18.96 1.44
N SER A 52 4.33 19.46 1.07
CA SER A 52 3.29 19.85 2.04
C SER A 52 2.74 18.64 2.77
N ILE A 53 2.43 17.54 2.06
CA ILE A 53 1.98 16.26 2.64
C ILE A 53 3.06 15.73 3.59
N ALA A 54 4.30 15.64 3.14
CA ALA A 54 5.42 15.15 3.93
C ALA A 54 5.56 15.92 5.25
N LYS A 55 5.50 17.26 5.20
CA LYS A 55 5.59 18.13 6.39
C LYS A 55 4.44 17.88 7.37
N GLU A 56 3.23 17.61 6.89
CA GLU A 56 2.09 17.30 7.76
C GLU A 56 2.22 15.91 8.41
N VAL A 57 2.71 14.92 7.66
CA VAL A 57 2.98 13.58 8.20
C VAL A 57 4.06 13.63 9.28
N ILE A 58 5.21 14.28 9.01
CA ILE A 58 6.36 14.38 9.93
C ILE A 58 5.96 14.98 11.29
N LYS A 59 4.97 15.86 11.34
CA LYS A 59 4.47 16.42 12.62
C LYS A 59 3.85 15.39 13.53
N ARG A 60 3.37 14.26 13.00
CA ARG A 60 2.54 13.27 13.72
C ARG A 60 3.20 11.91 13.84
N GLU A 61 3.84 11.43 12.76
CA GLU A 61 4.36 10.08 12.65
C GLU A 61 5.62 10.02 11.80
N LYS A 62 6.23 8.85 11.65
CA LYS A 62 7.38 8.66 10.77
C LYS A 62 6.95 8.70 9.32
N LEU A 63 7.84 9.17 8.47
CA LEU A 63 7.68 9.19 7.02
C LEU A 63 8.79 8.36 6.37
N LEU A 64 8.41 7.34 5.62
CA LEU A 64 9.29 6.61 4.72
C LEU A 64 9.20 7.24 3.33
N ILE A 65 10.32 7.72 2.81
CA ILE A 65 10.42 8.26 1.45
C ILE A 65 11.26 7.30 0.60
N VAL A 66 10.64 6.80 -0.46
CA VAL A 66 11.31 6.05 -1.52
C VAL A 66 11.54 7.02 -2.68
N CYS A 67 12.78 7.14 -3.16
CA CYS A 67 13.14 8.10 -4.20
C CYS A 67 14.42 7.67 -4.93
N PRO A 68 14.63 8.12 -6.20
CA PRO A 68 15.88 7.86 -6.90
C PRO A 68 17.06 8.72 -6.39
N ASP A 69 16.80 9.90 -5.80
CA ASP A 69 17.82 10.83 -5.31
C ASP A 69 17.39 11.47 -3.97
N GLU A 70 17.96 10.96 -2.89
CA GLU A 70 17.73 11.49 -1.53
C GLU A 70 18.18 12.94 -1.38
N THR A 71 19.27 13.33 -2.05
CA THR A 71 19.83 14.67 -1.93
C THR A 71 18.88 15.72 -2.53
N ALA A 72 18.30 15.42 -3.69
CA ALA A 72 17.30 16.26 -4.32
C ALA A 72 16.06 16.42 -3.43
N VAL A 73 15.53 15.30 -2.88
CA VAL A 73 14.35 15.34 -2.00
C VAL A 73 14.61 16.13 -0.72
N ARG A 74 15.79 15.98 -0.10
CA ARG A 74 16.18 16.78 1.06
C ARG A 74 16.21 18.25 0.77
N SER A 75 16.72 18.63 -0.39
CA SER A 75 16.75 20.02 -0.85
C SER A 75 15.33 20.60 -1.01
N GLN A 76 14.40 19.80 -1.53
CA GLN A 76 12.99 20.18 -1.71
C GLN A 76 12.23 20.30 -0.39
N LEU A 77 12.46 19.38 0.55
CA LEU A 77 11.82 19.38 1.88
C LEU A 77 12.27 20.57 2.74
N GLY A 78 13.54 21.01 2.60
CA GLY A 78 14.13 22.05 3.42
C GLY A 78 14.22 21.66 4.89
N GLU A 79 13.89 22.57 5.80
CA GLU A 79 13.97 22.34 7.25
C GLU A 79 12.76 21.54 7.75
N VAL A 80 13.00 20.32 8.22
CA VAL A 80 12.03 19.42 8.87
C VAL A 80 12.71 18.60 9.97
N ASP A 81 11.94 17.93 10.82
CA ASP A 81 12.47 16.98 11.78
C ASP A 81 12.89 15.65 11.08
N TYR A 82 14.12 15.63 10.59
CA TYR A 82 14.69 14.47 9.92
C TYR A 82 14.83 13.21 10.79
N SER A 83 14.70 13.31 12.11
CA SER A 83 14.67 12.13 12.98
C SER A 83 13.42 11.25 12.75
N ARG A 84 12.40 11.80 12.11
CA ARG A 84 11.17 11.12 11.72
C ARG A 84 11.12 10.70 10.26
N VAL A 85 12.16 10.99 9.47
CA VAL A 85 12.20 10.66 8.05
C VAL A 85 13.18 9.52 7.79
N ILE A 86 12.71 8.50 7.10
CA ILE A 86 13.50 7.36 6.65
C ILE A 86 13.58 7.47 5.13
N PHE A 87 14.79 7.65 4.60
CA PHE A 87 15.01 7.62 3.15
C PHE A 87 15.45 6.25 2.70
N ARG A 88 14.96 5.86 1.53
CA ARG A 88 15.42 4.68 0.78
C ARG A 88 15.60 5.05 -0.67
N GLU A 89 16.87 5.15 -1.06
CA GLU A 89 17.26 5.51 -2.42
C GLU A 89 17.19 4.27 -3.31
N MET A 90 16.33 4.32 -4.32
CA MET A 90 16.15 3.31 -5.34
C MET A 90 15.32 3.83 -6.52
N GLU A 91 15.52 3.22 -7.69
CA GLU A 91 14.70 3.49 -8.88
C GLU A 91 13.24 3.15 -8.63
N THR A 92 12.34 4.00 -9.14
CA THR A 92 10.88 3.84 -9.12
C THR A 92 10.31 4.10 -10.51
N ASN A 93 9.10 3.61 -10.78
CA ASN A 93 8.38 3.94 -12.01
C ASN A 93 7.45 5.13 -11.80
N ASP A 94 6.71 5.16 -10.67
CA ASP A 94 5.76 6.23 -10.35
C ASP A 94 5.55 6.36 -8.83
N THR A 95 4.57 7.18 -8.43
CA THR A 95 4.38 7.64 -7.06
C THR A 95 3.32 6.87 -6.27
N TRP A 96 2.64 5.91 -6.86
CA TRP A 96 1.42 5.28 -6.36
C TRP A 96 1.68 4.22 -5.29
N ALA A 97 2.26 4.67 -4.15
CA ALA A 97 2.65 3.81 -3.04
C ALA A 97 1.47 3.01 -2.43
N ARG A 98 0.25 3.50 -2.58
CA ARG A 98 -0.96 2.76 -2.16
C ARG A 98 -1.07 1.43 -2.91
N ASP A 99 -0.70 1.39 -4.18
CA ASP A 99 -0.93 0.25 -5.05
C ASP A 99 0.24 -0.72 -5.09
N HIS A 100 1.48 -0.21 -5.14
CA HIS A 100 2.68 -1.05 -5.16
C HIS A 100 3.26 -1.36 -3.77
N GLY A 101 2.79 -0.70 -2.72
CA GLY A 101 3.26 -0.89 -1.36
C GLY A 101 2.87 -2.25 -0.77
N GLY A 102 3.67 -2.74 0.17
CA GLY A 102 3.36 -3.97 0.89
C GLY A 102 2.11 -3.84 1.76
N ILE A 103 1.29 -4.88 1.79
CA ILE A 103 0.07 -4.91 2.58
C ILE A 103 0.36 -5.49 3.97
N SER A 104 0.11 -4.69 5.01
CA SER A 104 0.34 -5.08 6.40
C SER A 104 -0.85 -5.88 6.95
N VAL A 105 -0.56 -7.00 7.57
CA VAL A 105 -1.51 -7.82 8.32
C VAL A 105 -0.92 -8.17 9.69
N PHE A 106 -1.73 -8.71 10.58
CA PHE A 106 -1.27 -9.37 11.79
C PHE A 106 -1.58 -10.86 11.69
N ASP A 107 -0.60 -11.71 11.99
CA ASP A 107 -0.74 -13.16 12.09
C ASP A 107 -0.40 -13.56 13.52
N ASP A 108 -1.40 -14.03 14.27
CA ASP A 108 -1.30 -14.27 15.73
C ASP A 108 -0.68 -13.08 16.50
N GLY A 109 -1.04 -11.86 16.09
CA GLY A 109 -0.53 -10.62 16.67
C GLY A 109 0.87 -10.21 16.22
N VAL A 110 1.54 -11.00 15.38
CA VAL A 110 2.84 -10.67 14.79
C VAL A 110 2.60 -9.81 13.54
N PRO A 111 3.28 -8.66 13.41
CA PRO A 111 3.15 -7.84 12.20
C PRO A 111 3.82 -8.54 11.01
N VAL A 112 3.06 -8.70 9.94
CA VAL A 112 3.49 -9.32 8.68
C VAL A 112 3.26 -8.33 7.54
N VAL A 113 4.16 -8.27 6.57
CA VAL A 113 3.97 -7.49 5.36
C VAL A 113 3.99 -8.42 4.15
N TYR A 114 2.88 -8.43 3.43
CA TYR A 114 2.71 -9.19 2.20
C TYR A 114 3.27 -8.41 1.00
N ASP A 115 4.13 -9.06 0.22
CA ASP A 115 4.70 -8.56 -1.03
C ASP A 115 3.95 -9.22 -2.20
N PHE A 116 2.82 -8.62 -2.60
CA PHE A 116 2.06 -9.03 -3.78
C PHE A 116 2.72 -8.55 -5.07
N VAL A 117 2.30 -9.09 -6.20
CA VAL A 117 2.74 -8.57 -7.50
C VAL A 117 1.98 -7.29 -7.82
N PHE A 118 2.73 -6.22 -8.11
CA PHE A 118 2.23 -5.03 -8.77
C PHE A 118 2.63 -5.06 -10.24
N ASN A 119 1.66 -5.08 -11.15
CA ASN A 119 1.92 -5.19 -12.58
C ASN A 119 1.49 -3.97 -13.40
N GLY A 120 1.38 -2.80 -12.76
CA GLY A 120 1.03 -1.56 -13.43
C GLY A 120 -0.44 -1.52 -13.86
N TRP A 121 -1.34 -1.84 -12.93
CA TRP A 121 -2.81 -1.83 -13.11
C TRP A 121 -3.28 -2.69 -14.29
N GLY A 122 -2.85 -3.93 -14.29
CA GLY A 122 -3.21 -4.86 -15.37
C GLY A 122 -2.34 -4.66 -16.63
N MET A 123 -1.03 -4.44 -16.47
CA MET A 123 -0.03 -4.30 -17.54
C MET A 123 -0.22 -3.06 -18.43
N LYS A 124 -0.86 -2.01 -17.94
CA LYS A 124 -1.03 -0.76 -18.68
C LYS A 124 0.22 0.13 -18.63
N PHE A 125 0.95 0.08 -17.52
CA PHE A 125 2.12 0.92 -17.25
C PHE A 125 3.33 0.10 -16.84
N ALA A 126 4.52 0.69 -16.95
CA ALA A 126 5.74 0.08 -16.45
C ALA A 126 5.69 -0.07 -14.92
N ALA A 127 6.06 -1.24 -14.41
CA ALA A 127 6.03 -1.55 -12.97
C ALA A 127 7.29 -2.30 -12.49
N ASN A 128 8.30 -2.39 -13.33
CA ASN A 128 9.49 -3.19 -13.07
C ASN A 128 10.33 -2.72 -11.89
N HIS A 129 10.26 -1.44 -11.51
CA HIS A 129 10.91 -0.88 -10.32
C HIS A 129 9.96 -0.90 -9.13
N ASP A 130 8.74 -0.44 -9.29
CA ASP A 130 7.75 -0.31 -8.22
C ASP A 130 7.39 -1.67 -7.61
N ASN A 131 7.22 -2.71 -8.43
CA ASN A 131 7.00 -4.10 -7.98
C ASN A 131 8.15 -4.68 -7.13
N LEU A 132 9.30 -4.02 -7.07
CA LEU A 132 10.44 -4.47 -6.27
C LEU A 132 10.63 -3.68 -4.98
N ILE A 133 9.89 -2.59 -4.77
CA ILE A 133 10.10 -1.68 -3.64
C ILE A 133 9.98 -2.41 -2.32
N THR A 134 8.87 -3.10 -2.06
CA THR A 134 8.62 -3.79 -0.78
C THR A 134 9.74 -4.75 -0.41
N ARG A 135 10.18 -5.62 -1.33
CA ARG A 135 11.29 -6.55 -1.04
C ARG A 135 12.64 -5.87 -0.89
N LYS A 136 12.90 -4.77 -1.62
CA LYS A 136 14.11 -3.95 -1.42
C LYS A 136 14.11 -3.28 -0.05
N LEU A 137 12.96 -2.83 0.45
CA LEU A 137 12.80 -2.26 1.79
C LEU A 137 13.15 -3.29 2.88
N PHE A 138 12.74 -4.56 2.72
CA PHE A 138 13.14 -5.64 3.61
C PHE A 138 14.64 -5.93 3.55
N HIS A 139 15.21 -6.07 2.36
CA HIS A 139 16.66 -6.28 2.21
C HIS A 139 17.46 -5.13 2.81
N GLY A 140 16.95 -3.90 2.71
CA GLY A 140 17.54 -2.69 3.30
C GLY A 140 17.27 -2.53 4.80
N LYS A 141 16.66 -3.51 5.47
CA LYS A 141 16.32 -3.47 6.91
C LYS A 141 15.56 -2.20 7.30
N THR A 142 14.56 -1.84 6.51
CA THR A 142 13.72 -0.66 6.76
C THR A 142 12.70 -0.92 7.84
N PHE A 143 12.16 -2.13 7.87
CA PHE A 143 11.18 -2.57 8.86
C PHE A 143 11.87 -2.97 10.17
N ALA A 144 11.12 -2.94 11.27
CA ALA A 144 11.57 -3.43 12.55
C ALA A 144 11.82 -4.96 12.51
N ASP A 145 12.70 -5.47 13.37
CA ASP A 145 13.13 -6.88 13.34
C ASP A 145 11.99 -7.87 13.57
N GLU A 146 10.91 -7.44 14.23
CA GLU A 146 9.72 -8.26 14.49
C GLU A 146 8.77 -8.36 13.29
N VAL A 147 8.94 -7.55 12.23
CA VAL A 147 8.09 -7.57 11.05
C VAL A 147 8.51 -8.70 10.11
N VAL A 148 7.60 -9.59 9.78
CA VAL A 148 7.86 -10.75 8.94
C VAL A 148 7.48 -10.47 7.47
N PRO A 149 8.42 -10.62 6.52
CA PRO A 149 8.08 -10.55 5.09
C PRO A 149 7.47 -11.85 4.59
N VAL A 150 6.41 -11.74 3.80
CA VAL A 150 5.82 -12.90 3.10
C VAL A 150 5.66 -12.57 1.62
N ASN A 151 6.27 -13.41 0.79
CA ASN A 151 6.14 -13.29 -0.66
C ASN A 151 4.83 -13.93 -1.13
N MET A 152 3.95 -13.15 -1.73
CA MET A 152 2.63 -13.56 -2.19
C MET A 152 2.57 -13.83 -3.70
N GLN A 153 3.70 -13.85 -4.39
CA GLN A 153 3.74 -14.15 -5.82
C GLN A 153 3.23 -15.56 -6.13
N PRO A 154 2.54 -15.78 -7.25
CA PRO A 154 2.36 -14.83 -8.37
C PRO A 154 1.09 -13.98 -8.29
N PHE A 155 0.40 -13.88 -7.17
CA PHE A 155 -0.88 -13.20 -7.08
C PHE A 155 -0.70 -11.68 -7.25
N VAL A 156 -1.47 -11.08 -8.19
CA VAL A 156 -1.48 -9.63 -8.45
C VAL A 156 -2.53 -8.98 -7.57
N LEU A 157 -2.11 -8.01 -6.76
CA LEU A 157 -3.01 -7.24 -5.90
C LEU A 157 -2.44 -5.84 -5.67
N GLU A 158 -3.23 -4.84 -5.95
CA GLU A 158 -2.97 -3.44 -5.61
C GLU A 158 -3.69 -3.08 -4.30
N GLY A 159 -3.02 -2.31 -3.43
CA GLY A 159 -3.61 -1.89 -2.15
C GLY A 159 -4.90 -1.07 -2.31
N GLY A 160 -5.00 -0.26 -3.37
CA GLY A 160 -6.19 0.54 -3.68
C GLY A 160 -7.40 -0.28 -4.13
N SER A 161 -7.20 -1.54 -4.55
CA SER A 161 -8.28 -2.43 -4.95
C SER A 161 -9.07 -3.03 -3.78
N ILE A 162 -8.61 -2.84 -2.54
CA ILE A 162 -9.21 -3.42 -1.32
C ILE A 162 -9.43 -2.39 -0.22
N GLU A 163 -10.49 -2.57 0.55
CA GLU A 163 -10.82 -1.76 1.72
C GLU A 163 -11.26 -2.69 2.86
N SER A 164 -10.74 -2.49 4.08
CA SER A 164 -10.98 -3.37 5.23
C SER A 164 -11.64 -2.63 6.39
N ASP A 165 -12.62 -3.25 7.04
CA ASP A 165 -13.19 -2.77 8.29
C ASP A 165 -12.37 -3.17 9.53
N GLY A 166 -11.31 -3.98 9.35
CA GLY A 166 -10.48 -4.51 10.44
C GLY A 166 -11.18 -5.55 11.31
N LYS A 167 -12.34 -6.04 10.88
CA LYS A 167 -13.20 -6.99 11.64
C LYS A 167 -13.66 -8.18 10.81
N GLY A 168 -12.90 -8.49 9.75
CA GLY A 168 -13.17 -9.62 8.87
C GLY A 168 -14.06 -9.31 7.68
N THR A 169 -14.37 -8.03 7.40
CA THR A 169 -15.06 -7.64 6.16
C THR A 169 -14.11 -6.92 5.22
N LEU A 170 -14.05 -7.37 3.97
CA LEU A 170 -13.37 -6.70 2.87
C LEU A 170 -14.39 -6.12 1.90
N LEU A 171 -14.12 -4.96 1.33
CA LEU A 171 -14.85 -4.37 0.22
C LEU A 171 -13.90 -4.28 -0.99
N THR A 172 -14.38 -4.68 -2.16
CA THR A 172 -13.63 -4.67 -3.43
C THR A 172 -14.58 -4.62 -4.62
N THR A 173 -14.03 -4.62 -5.85
CA THR A 173 -14.82 -4.65 -7.08
C THR A 173 -14.54 -5.92 -7.89
N VAL A 174 -15.57 -6.45 -8.55
CA VAL A 174 -15.44 -7.60 -9.46
C VAL A 174 -14.58 -7.22 -10.65
N GLU A 175 -14.86 -6.06 -11.26
CA GLU A 175 -14.16 -5.58 -12.46
C GLU A 175 -12.64 -5.51 -12.25
N CYS A 176 -12.18 -5.05 -11.09
CA CYS A 176 -10.75 -4.96 -10.80
C CYS A 176 -10.12 -6.34 -10.59
N LEU A 177 -10.59 -7.09 -9.59
CA LEU A 177 -9.91 -8.33 -9.19
C LEU A 177 -10.07 -9.48 -10.17
N SER A 178 -11.17 -9.52 -10.95
CA SER A 178 -11.41 -10.53 -11.99
C SER A 178 -10.88 -10.10 -13.36
N SER A 179 -10.12 -9.00 -13.43
CA SER A 179 -9.49 -8.56 -14.67
C SER A 179 -8.57 -9.64 -15.25
N VAL A 180 -8.70 -9.88 -16.55
CA VAL A 180 -7.88 -10.86 -17.28
C VAL A 180 -6.38 -10.57 -17.22
N ASN A 181 -6.01 -9.33 -16.99
CA ASN A 181 -4.61 -8.90 -16.90
C ASN A 181 -4.04 -8.98 -15.47
N ARG A 182 -4.79 -9.50 -14.50
CA ARG A 182 -4.34 -9.70 -13.11
C ARG A 182 -4.27 -11.18 -12.76
N ASN A 183 -5.40 -11.78 -12.38
CA ASN A 183 -5.44 -13.18 -11.93
C ASN A 183 -6.39 -14.01 -12.81
N GLU A 184 -6.21 -13.96 -14.15
CA GLU A 184 -7.09 -14.57 -15.17
C GLU A 184 -7.36 -16.08 -14.97
N TYR A 185 -6.46 -16.75 -14.26
CA TYR A 185 -6.56 -18.18 -13.97
C TYR A 185 -7.51 -18.52 -12.82
N LEU A 186 -8.05 -17.49 -12.11
CA LEU A 186 -8.96 -17.67 -10.98
C LEU A 186 -10.37 -17.17 -11.32
N GLN A 187 -11.36 -17.97 -10.95
CA GLN A 187 -12.76 -17.52 -10.94
C GLN A 187 -13.04 -16.70 -9.67
N GLN A 188 -14.12 -15.91 -9.67
CA GLN A 188 -14.47 -15.05 -8.51
C GLN A 188 -14.55 -15.83 -7.19
N GLU A 189 -15.12 -17.03 -7.20
CA GLU A 189 -15.19 -17.90 -6.00
C GLU A 189 -13.80 -18.32 -5.49
N GLU A 190 -12.87 -18.58 -6.41
CA GLU A 190 -11.48 -18.92 -6.06
C GLU A 190 -10.73 -17.70 -5.52
N LEU A 191 -10.97 -16.52 -6.10
CA LEU A 191 -10.45 -15.24 -5.58
C LEU A 191 -10.96 -14.97 -4.17
N GLU A 192 -12.27 -15.14 -3.94
CA GLU A 192 -12.90 -14.97 -2.63
C GLU A 192 -12.28 -15.89 -1.59
N ASN A 193 -12.19 -17.18 -1.89
CA ASN A 193 -11.58 -18.18 -1.00
C ASN A 193 -10.11 -17.84 -0.69
N TYR A 194 -9.35 -17.43 -1.69
CA TYR A 194 -7.95 -17.03 -1.50
C TYR A 194 -7.82 -15.81 -0.57
N LEU A 195 -8.57 -14.74 -0.84
CA LEU A 195 -8.53 -13.53 -0.04
C LEU A 195 -9.02 -13.76 1.40
N GLN A 196 -10.05 -14.58 1.58
CA GLN A 196 -10.52 -14.95 2.92
C GLN A 196 -9.44 -15.66 3.73
N GLN A 197 -8.70 -16.58 3.11
CA GLN A 197 -7.61 -17.28 3.77
C GLN A 197 -6.42 -16.37 4.08
N VAL A 198 -6.00 -15.56 3.12
CA VAL A 198 -4.81 -14.70 3.22
C VAL A 198 -5.01 -13.57 4.22
N PHE A 199 -6.20 -12.99 4.28
CA PHE A 199 -6.50 -11.84 5.12
C PHE A 199 -7.33 -12.18 6.37
N GLY A 200 -7.70 -13.46 6.57
CA GLY A 200 -8.50 -13.89 7.71
C GLY A 200 -9.91 -13.31 7.71
N LEU A 201 -10.57 -13.28 6.54
CA LEU A 201 -11.87 -12.63 6.38
C LEU A 201 -13.03 -13.59 6.63
N ASP A 202 -14.10 -13.04 7.21
CA ASP A 202 -15.39 -13.72 7.36
C ASP A 202 -16.26 -13.54 6.11
N ARG A 203 -16.09 -12.43 5.37
CA ARG A 203 -16.88 -12.10 4.17
C ARG A 203 -16.20 -11.07 3.28
N ILE A 204 -16.57 -11.08 2.00
CA ILE A 204 -16.20 -10.04 1.03
C ILE A 204 -17.46 -9.40 0.46
N LEU A 205 -17.48 -8.08 0.41
CA LEU A 205 -18.51 -7.29 -0.25
C LEU A 205 -18.01 -6.92 -1.64
N TRP A 206 -18.67 -7.42 -2.66
CA TRP A 206 -18.33 -7.17 -4.06
C TRP A 206 -19.22 -6.06 -4.63
N LEU A 207 -18.60 -5.00 -5.14
CA LEU A 207 -19.24 -4.10 -6.09
C LEU A 207 -18.99 -4.64 -7.49
N GLU A 208 -19.99 -4.57 -8.37
CA GLU A 208 -19.82 -5.07 -9.75
C GLU A 208 -18.73 -4.30 -10.49
N SER A 209 -18.82 -2.97 -10.44
CA SER A 209 -17.88 -2.03 -11.05
C SER A 209 -18.00 -0.66 -10.41
N GLY A 210 -17.10 0.24 -10.79
CA GLY A 210 -17.19 1.65 -10.48
C GLY A 210 -16.50 2.48 -11.55
N TYR A 211 -16.86 3.74 -11.66
CA TYR A 211 -16.25 4.62 -12.63
C TYR A 211 -15.92 5.98 -12.02
N LEU A 212 -14.69 6.40 -12.22
CA LEU A 212 -14.22 7.75 -11.94
C LEU A 212 -13.51 8.28 -13.19
N ALA A 213 -13.89 9.47 -13.68
CA ALA A 213 -13.26 10.05 -14.87
C ALA A 213 -11.76 10.31 -14.61
N GLY A 214 -10.91 9.77 -15.48
CA GLY A 214 -9.46 9.88 -15.36
C GLY A 214 -8.80 8.79 -14.50
N ASP A 215 -9.58 7.82 -13.98
CA ASP A 215 -9.04 6.67 -13.28
C ASP A 215 -8.69 5.55 -14.28
N ASP A 216 -7.46 5.08 -14.22
CA ASP A 216 -6.92 4.00 -15.07
C ASP A 216 -6.73 2.68 -14.31
N THR A 217 -7.29 2.56 -13.09
CA THR A 217 -7.07 1.42 -12.19
C THR A 217 -7.99 0.23 -12.46
N ASP A 218 -8.99 0.35 -13.33
CA ASP A 218 -10.09 -0.61 -13.56
C ASP A 218 -10.96 -0.79 -12.31
N SER A 219 -11.60 0.30 -11.86
CA SER A 219 -12.55 0.28 -10.74
C SER A 219 -11.94 -0.03 -9.38
N HIS A 220 -10.82 0.57 -9.00
CA HIS A 220 -10.34 0.53 -7.62
C HIS A 220 -11.41 1.01 -6.65
N VAL A 221 -11.55 0.29 -5.52
CA VAL A 221 -12.58 0.60 -4.54
C VAL A 221 -12.26 1.84 -3.70
N ASP A 222 -10.98 2.15 -3.46
CA ASP A 222 -10.55 3.27 -2.63
C ASP A 222 -10.96 4.65 -3.16
N THR A 223 -11.19 4.75 -4.47
CA THR A 223 -11.72 5.95 -5.13
C THR A 223 -13.25 6.03 -5.11
N LEU A 224 -13.95 4.96 -4.73
CA LEU A 224 -15.40 4.80 -4.86
C LEU A 224 -16.12 4.77 -3.51
N ALA A 225 -15.62 3.97 -2.57
CA ALA A 225 -16.27 3.70 -1.29
C ALA A 225 -15.27 3.31 -0.21
N ARG A 226 -15.62 3.64 1.06
CA ARG A 226 -14.84 3.31 2.26
C ARG A 226 -15.77 2.90 3.39
N PHE A 227 -15.21 2.16 4.39
CA PHE A 227 -15.89 1.89 5.64
C PHE A 227 -15.95 3.09 6.56
#